data_baf1ccab4de44d25f6bf932059845bf3
#
_entry.id   baf1ccab4de44d25f6bf932059845bf3
#
_cell.length_a   1.000
_cell.length_b   1.000
_cell.length_c   1.000
_cell.angle_alpha   90.00
_cell.angle_beta   90.00
_cell.angle_gamma   90.00
#
_symmetry.space_group_name_H-M   'P 1'
#
loop_
_entity.id
_entity.type
_entity.pdbx_description
1 polymer ?
#
loop_
_entity_poly.entity_id
_entity_poly.type
_entity_poly.pdbx_seq_one_letter_code
_entity_poly.pdbx_strand_id
1 'polypeptide(L)'
;MNHHHSTLLGRKKVTRAQKIVVGSWGVAALTLALAGPAHADASKPGTHIKTIAGLASSLESAGVVLYGKGGATSAVMGDSIASPNGQIVYHIPITNSKNLVKHAGSTLVMFNTTTGKQVELRNPVINLSAGTVRAAVGAGPVKTVFIITNAKTLKPVMKKDASTGTSTAMYDGAELSWAPGIASTVVDGLGLPVGSLVDGSQFATATVTVPLAS
;
A
#
# COMPACT_ATOMS: atom_id res chain seq x y z
N MET A 1 -80.92 45.14 6.53
CA MET A 1 -80.66 45.55 7.92
C MET A 1 -79.71 44.52 8.55
N ASN A 2 -78.74 44.98 9.18
CA ASN A 2 -77.70 44.32 10.02
C ASN A 2 -76.37 43.96 9.34
N HIS A 3 -75.49 44.86 9.61
CA HIS A 3 -74.03 44.71 9.44
C HIS A 3 -73.47 43.71 10.43
N HIS A 4 -72.55 42.83 9.97
CA HIS A 4 -71.64 42.18 10.87
C HIS A 4 -70.20 42.34 10.37
N HIS A 5 -69.46 43.06 11.16
CA HIS A 5 -68.00 43.19 11.08
C HIS A 5 -67.33 41.85 11.37
N SER A 6 -66.47 41.38 10.46
CA SER A 6 -65.59 40.27 10.71
C SER A 6 -64.17 40.76 10.93
N THR A 7 -63.75 40.56 12.13
CA THR A 7 -62.39 40.90 12.61
C THR A 7 -61.41 39.84 12.11
N LEU A 8 -60.42 40.27 11.34
CA LEU A 8 -59.29 39.45 10.87
C LEU A 8 -58.30 39.25 12.00
N LEU A 9 -58.25 38.04 12.57
CA LEU A 9 -57.19 37.62 13.48
C LEU A 9 -56.03 37.04 12.70
N GLY A 10 -54.94 37.80 12.65
CA GLY A 10 -53.69 37.40 12.03
C GLY A 10 -53.04 36.17 12.73
N ARG A 11 -52.95 35.08 12.02
CA ARG A 11 -52.13 33.94 12.46
C ARG A 11 -50.66 34.24 12.15
N LYS A 12 -49.88 34.53 13.21
CA LYS A 12 -48.40 34.53 13.15
C LYS A 12 -47.95 33.07 12.89
N LYS A 13 -47.37 32.84 11.69
CA LYS A 13 -46.58 31.65 11.40
C LYS A 13 -45.29 31.73 12.17
N VAL A 14 -45.17 30.93 13.20
CA VAL A 14 -43.88 30.70 13.86
C VAL A 14 -43.10 29.71 13.02
N THR A 15 -42.20 30.24 12.25
CA THR A 15 -41.17 29.44 11.53
C THR A 15 -40.12 29.02 12.55
N ARG A 16 -40.24 27.78 13.04
CA ARG A 16 -39.13 27.15 13.78
C ARG A 16 -38.01 26.86 12.78
N ALA A 17 -37.00 27.74 12.77
CA ALA A 17 -35.72 27.44 12.17
C ALA A 17 -35.06 26.31 12.98
N GLN A 18 -35.11 25.09 12.45
CA GLN A 18 -34.26 24.00 12.94
C GLN A 18 -32.82 24.36 12.54
N LYS A 19 -32.04 24.81 13.51
CA LYS A 19 -30.58 24.85 13.38
C LYS A 19 -30.09 23.43 13.27
N ILE A 20 -29.80 22.98 12.03
CA ILE A 20 -28.98 21.80 11.79
C ILE A 20 -27.57 22.19 12.22
N VAL A 21 -27.22 21.72 13.41
CA VAL A 21 -25.81 21.70 13.83
C VAL A 21 -25.13 20.62 13.01
N VAL A 22 -24.58 21.01 11.88
CA VAL A 22 -23.61 20.20 11.15
C VAL A 22 -22.38 20.14 12.05
N GLY A 23 -22.30 19.08 12.82
CA GLY A 23 -21.08 18.72 13.52
C GLY A 23 -20.00 18.53 12.47
N SER A 24 -19.10 19.49 12.38
CA SER A 24 -17.85 19.36 11.63
C SER A 24 -17.06 18.23 12.29
N TRP A 25 -17.24 17.02 11.79
CA TRP A 25 -16.28 15.95 12.00
C TRP A 25 -15.00 16.43 11.34
N GLY A 26 -14.05 16.88 12.18
CA GLY A 26 -12.74 17.23 11.73
C GLY A 26 -12.17 16.02 10.99
N VAL A 27 -12.15 16.09 9.67
CA VAL A 27 -11.26 15.29 8.86
C VAL A 27 -9.88 15.73 9.31
N ALA A 28 -9.29 14.96 10.23
CA ALA A 28 -7.86 15.05 10.47
C ALA A 28 -7.24 14.67 9.11
N ALA A 29 -6.96 15.70 8.31
CA ALA A 29 -6.10 15.53 7.17
C ALA A 29 -4.77 15.04 7.75
N LEU A 30 -4.56 13.72 7.65
CA LEU A 30 -3.27 13.13 7.87
C LEU A 30 -2.40 13.68 6.74
N THR A 31 -1.78 14.84 6.98
CA THR A 31 -0.71 15.33 6.13
C THR A 31 0.42 14.33 6.29
N LEU A 32 0.37 13.27 5.48
CA LEU A 32 1.57 12.53 5.15
C LEU A 32 2.53 13.59 4.61
N ALA A 33 3.52 13.95 5.42
CA ALA A 33 4.64 14.72 4.93
C ALA A 33 5.19 13.90 3.77
N LEU A 34 4.81 14.26 2.56
CA LEU A 34 5.42 13.80 1.34
C LEU A 34 6.86 14.30 1.43
N ALA A 35 7.74 13.51 2.04
CA ALA A 35 9.13 13.60 1.71
C ALA A 35 9.15 13.57 0.19
N GLY A 36 9.62 14.67 -0.43
CA GLY A 36 9.67 14.82 -1.87
C GLY A 36 10.20 13.55 -2.52
N PRO A 37 9.99 13.32 -3.83
CA PRO A 37 10.32 12.09 -4.47
C PRO A 37 11.81 11.80 -4.23
N ALA A 38 12.09 11.06 -3.16
CA ALA A 38 13.33 10.34 -3.09
C ALA A 38 13.20 9.35 -4.25
N HIS A 39 13.70 9.73 -5.42
CA HIS A 39 14.01 8.77 -6.46
C HIS A 39 14.97 7.79 -5.79
N ALA A 40 14.40 6.75 -5.20
CA ALA A 40 15.18 5.69 -4.62
C ALA A 40 16.05 5.19 -5.78
N ASP A 41 17.32 5.47 -5.69
CA ASP A 41 18.28 5.10 -6.71
C ASP A 41 18.26 3.58 -6.83
N ALA A 42 17.62 3.08 -7.89
CA ALA A 42 17.48 1.65 -8.12
C ALA A 42 18.82 0.92 -8.27
N SER A 43 19.92 1.66 -8.35
CA SER A 43 21.29 1.12 -8.36
C SER A 43 21.79 0.75 -6.95
N LYS A 44 21.20 1.32 -5.89
CA LYS A 44 21.57 0.99 -4.50
C LYS A 44 20.98 -0.35 -4.09
N PRO A 45 21.72 -1.13 -3.25
CA PRO A 45 21.19 -2.37 -2.70
C PRO A 45 19.85 -2.17 -2.00
N GLY A 46 18.83 -2.86 -2.46
CA GLY A 46 17.48 -2.71 -1.94
C GLY A 46 16.46 -3.45 -2.80
N THR A 47 15.23 -3.50 -2.34
CA THR A 47 14.09 -3.99 -3.10
C THR A 47 13.12 -2.85 -3.33
N HIS A 48 12.80 -2.58 -4.57
CA HIS A 48 11.74 -1.68 -4.98
C HIS A 48 10.53 -2.50 -5.39
N ILE A 49 9.41 -2.30 -4.71
CA ILE A 49 8.14 -2.95 -5.04
C ILE A 49 7.20 -1.87 -5.56
N LYS A 50 6.70 -2.04 -6.77
CA LYS A 50 5.76 -1.15 -7.42
C LYS A 50 4.44 -1.88 -7.62
N THR A 51 3.35 -1.41 -6.98
CA THR A 51 2.01 -1.99 -7.18
C THR A 51 1.62 -1.94 -8.65
N ILE A 52 0.78 -2.87 -9.10
CA ILE A 52 0.21 -2.77 -10.45
C ILE A 52 -0.64 -1.51 -10.58
N ALA A 53 -0.73 -0.97 -11.79
CA ALA A 53 -1.59 0.18 -12.08
C ALA A 53 -3.04 -0.14 -11.70
N GLY A 54 -3.72 0.84 -11.11
CA GLY A 54 -5.12 0.71 -10.69
C GLY A 54 -5.35 0.01 -9.35
N LEU A 55 -4.40 -0.80 -8.85
CA LEU A 55 -4.56 -1.43 -7.54
C LEU A 55 -4.60 -0.40 -6.40
N ALA A 56 -3.69 0.56 -6.43
CA ALA A 56 -3.64 1.60 -5.39
C ALA A 56 -4.93 2.42 -5.35
N SER A 57 -5.46 2.82 -6.51
CA SER A 57 -6.73 3.57 -6.58
C SER A 57 -7.94 2.72 -6.16
N SER A 58 -7.96 1.43 -6.51
CA SER A 58 -9.02 0.52 -6.08
C SER A 58 -9.03 0.34 -4.56
N LEU A 59 -7.86 0.18 -3.95
CA LEU A 59 -7.72 0.06 -2.51
C LEU A 59 -8.08 1.37 -1.79
N GLU A 60 -7.64 2.53 -2.31
CA GLU A 60 -8.00 3.84 -1.77
C GLU A 60 -9.51 4.06 -1.82
N SER A 61 -10.18 3.70 -2.93
CA SER A 61 -11.64 3.77 -3.05
C SER A 61 -12.35 2.89 -2.01
N ALA A 62 -11.72 1.82 -1.56
CA ALA A 62 -12.18 0.97 -0.46
C ALA A 62 -11.73 1.46 0.93
N GLY A 63 -11.14 2.66 1.02
CA GLY A 63 -10.61 3.25 2.25
C GLY A 63 -9.26 2.71 2.70
N VAL A 64 -8.56 1.93 1.86
CA VAL A 64 -7.27 1.33 2.23
C VAL A 64 -6.10 2.14 1.69
N VAL A 65 -5.22 2.56 2.58
CA VAL A 65 -3.95 3.20 2.24
C VAL A 65 -2.78 2.22 2.45
N LEU A 66 -1.80 2.35 1.57
CA LEU A 66 -0.59 1.53 1.54
C LEU A 66 0.61 2.39 1.92
N TYR A 67 1.44 1.95 2.87
CA TYR A 67 2.67 2.67 3.24
C TYR A 67 3.75 1.76 3.81
N GLY A 68 5.00 2.26 3.79
CA GLY A 68 6.15 1.61 4.41
C GLY A 68 6.34 2.07 5.85
N LYS A 69 6.85 1.16 6.72
CA LYS A 69 7.16 1.42 8.12
C LYS A 69 8.50 0.79 8.51
N GLY A 70 9.16 1.34 9.52
CA GLY A 70 10.47 0.90 9.96
C GLY A 70 11.53 1.25 8.91
N GLY A 71 12.29 0.26 8.42
CA GLY A 71 13.26 0.49 7.36
C GLY A 71 12.65 0.74 5.97
N ALA A 72 11.39 0.33 5.75
CA ALA A 72 10.70 0.53 4.49
C ALA A 72 10.16 1.96 4.36
N THR A 73 10.30 2.56 3.20
CA THR A 73 9.66 3.82 2.80
C THR A 73 8.71 3.59 1.64
N SER A 74 7.80 4.53 1.39
CA SER A 74 6.88 4.46 0.26
C SER A 74 6.66 5.84 -0.36
N ALA A 75 6.36 5.86 -1.66
CA ALA A 75 6.01 7.04 -2.41
C ALA A 75 4.88 6.72 -3.39
N VAL A 76 4.13 7.75 -3.78
CA VAL A 76 3.15 7.68 -4.87
C VAL A 76 3.87 7.92 -6.19
N MET A 77 3.59 7.09 -7.19
CA MET A 77 4.01 7.27 -8.57
C MET A 77 2.78 7.37 -9.47
N GLY A 78 2.85 8.23 -10.48
CA GLY A 78 1.72 8.63 -11.32
C GLY A 78 1.18 10.00 -10.92
N ASP A 79 0.05 10.40 -11.51
CA ASP A 79 -0.53 11.75 -11.30
C ASP A 79 -1.08 11.91 -9.88
N SER A 80 -1.73 10.88 -9.37
CA SER A 80 -2.19 10.75 -7.99
C SER A 80 -2.44 9.27 -7.66
N ILE A 81 -2.63 8.95 -6.39
CA ILE A 81 -2.97 7.58 -5.99
C ILE A 81 -4.34 7.16 -6.54
N ALA A 82 -5.28 8.10 -6.63
CA ALA A 82 -6.64 7.88 -7.14
C ALA A 82 -6.71 7.77 -8.67
N SER A 83 -5.63 8.12 -9.39
CA SER A 83 -5.61 8.04 -10.85
C SER A 83 -5.49 6.59 -11.34
N PRO A 84 -5.95 6.26 -12.56
CA PRO A 84 -5.80 4.92 -13.14
C PRO A 84 -4.35 4.44 -13.26
N ASN A 85 -3.38 5.37 -13.34
CA ASN A 85 -1.94 5.08 -13.35
C ASN A 85 -1.29 5.22 -11.97
N GLY A 86 -2.06 5.52 -10.92
CA GLY A 86 -1.59 5.64 -9.55
C GLY A 86 -1.03 4.33 -9.03
N GLN A 87 0.19 4.39 -8.51
CA GLN A 87 0.91 3.24 -7.97
C GLN A 87 1.60 3.63 -6.67
N ILE A 88 1.77 2.68 -5.77
CA ILE A 88 2.66 2.84 -4.61
C ILE A 88 3.97 2.15 -4.92
N VAL A 89 5.06 2.88 -4.71
CA VAL A 89 6.42 2.33 -4.80
C VAL A 89 6.98 2.25 -3.39
N TYR A 90 7.37 1.06 -2.97
CA TYR A 90 8.11 0.84 -1.75
C TYR A 90 9.60 0.75 -2.05
N HIS A 91 10.40 1.34 -1.20
CA HIS A 91 11.83 1.07 -1.11
C HIS A 91 12.11 0.35 0.20
N ILE A 92 12.74 -0.83 0.13
CA ILE A 92 12.95 -1.71 1.26
C ILE A 92 14.44 -2.06 1.30
N PRO A 93 15.20 -1.53 2.27
CA PRO A 93 16.64 -1.80 2.36
C PRO A 93 16.91 -3.27 2.65
N ILE A 94 17.96 -3.80 2.03
CA ILE A 94 18.42 -5.16 2.26
C ILE A 94 19.32 -5.17 3.50
N THR A 95 19.03 -6.05 4.45
CA THR A 95 19.84 -6.25 5.64
C THR A 95 20.78 -7.45 5.53
N ASN A 96 20.47 -8.42 4.67
CA ASN A 96 21.31 -9.58 4.39
C ASN A 96 20.90 -10.18 3.03
N SER A 97 21.87 -10.61 2.21
CA SER A 97 21.62 -11.20 0.88
C SER A 97 22.44 -12.46 0.61
N LYS A 98 23.00 -13.12 1.62
CA LYS A 98 23.89 -14.30 1.45
C LYS A 98 23.19 -15.44 0.69
N ASN A 99 22.05 -15.93 1.19
CA ASN A 99 21.26 -17.02 0.56
C ASN A 99 19.83 -16.58 0.25
N LEU A 100 19.34 -15.62 1.04
CA LEU A 100 17.99 -15.06 0.97
C LEU A 100 18.12 -13.55 1.09
N VAL A 101 17.32 -12.82 0.35
CA VAL A 101 17.27 -11.37 0.47
C VAL A 101 16.37 -11.00 1.64
N LYS A 102 16.97 -10.56 2.75
CA LYS A 102 16.29 -10.26 4.00
C LYS A 102 16.15 -8.74 4.21
N HIS A 103 15.03 -8.34 4.76
CA HIS A 103 14.66 -6.93 5.02
C HIS A 103 14.22 -6.78 6.48
N ALA A 104 15.12 -7.11 7.41
CA ALA A 104 14.81 -7.03 8.83
C ALA A 104 14.50 -5.57 9.25
N GLY A 105 13.48 -5.41 10.10
CA GLY A 105 13.02 -4.09 10.56
C GLY A 105 12.13 -3.34 9.56
N SER A 106 11.86 -3.90 8.38
CA SER A 106 10.99 -3.30 7.37
C SER A 106 9.59 -3.91 7.41
N THR A 107 8.58 -3.09 7.16
CA THR A 107 7.16 -3.50 7.18
C THR A 107 6.40 -2.80 6.06
N LEU A 108 5.62 -3.56 5.31
CA LEU A 108 4.61 -3.02 4.39
C LEU A 108 3.27 -3.03 5.13
N VAL A 109 2.61 -1.90 5.15
CA VAL A 109 1.35 -1.70 5.89
C VAL A 109 0.22 -1.43 4.92
N MET A 110 -0.89 -2.11 5.14
CA MET A 110 -2.21 -1.83 4.58
C MET A 110 -3.10 -1.37 5.72
N PHE A 111 -3.64 -0.17 5.65
CA PHE A 111 -4.49 0.41 6.69
C PHE A 111 -5.83 0.84 6.10
N ASN A 112 -6.91 0.31 6.65
CA ASN A 112 -8.26 0.71 6.28
C ASN A 112 -8.71 1.86 7.18
N THR A 113 -8.82 3.06 6.61
CA THR A 113 -9.22 4.29 7.30
C THR A 113 -10.67 4.28 7.76
N THR A 114 -11.53 3.48 7.11
CA THR A 114 -12.96 3.36 7.46
C THR A 114 -13.16 2.47 8.67
N THR A 115 -12.44 1.34 8.74
CA THR A 115 -12.59 0.36 9.83
C THR A 115 -11.58 0.54 10.96
N GLY A 116 -10.53 1.34 10.75
CA GLY A 116 -9.39 1.48 11.66
C GLY A 116 -8.49 0.24 11.74
N LYS A 117 -8.74 -0.78 10.90
CA LYS A 117 -7.98 -2.03 10.90
C LYS A 117 -6.74 -1.93 10.02
N GLN A 118 -5.70 -2.68 10.38
CA GLN A 118 -4.49 -2.76 9.58
C GLN A 118 -3.96 -4.18 9.46
N VAL A 119 -3.27 -4.43 8.35
CA VAL A 119 -2.48 -5.63 8.12
C VAL A 119 -1.04 -5.22 7.83
N GLU A 120 -0.11 -5.84 8.53
CA GLU A 120 1.32 -5.62 8.38
C GLU A 120 1.99 -6.85 7.79
N LEU A 121 2.83 -6.67 6.77
CA LEU A 121 3.75 -7.68 6.25
C LEU A 121 5.15 -7.33 6.76
N ARG A 122 5.60 -8.01 7.82
CA ARG A 122 6.82 -7.65 8.55
C ARG A 122 8.00 -8.51 8.17
N ASN A 123 9.17 -7.89 8.13
CA ASN A 123 10.46 -8.52 7.86
C ASN A 123 10.43 -9.40 6.60
N PRO A 124 10.10 -8.83 5.43
CA PRO A 124 10.01 -9.63 4.21
C PRO A 124 11.33 -10.30 3.90
N VAL A 125 11.22 -11.54 3.41
CA VAL A 125 12.36 -12.36 2.97
C VAL A 125 12.06 -12.89 1.58
N ILE A 126 12.90 -12.54 0.61
CA ILE A 126 12.77 -12.97 -0.78
C ILE A 126 13.70 -14.16 -1.02
N ASN A 127 13.14 -15.24 -1.57
CA ASN A 127 13.86 -16.38 -2.11
C ASN A 127 13.66 -16.38 -3.63
N LEU A 128 14.61 -15.80 -4.35
CA LEU A 128 14.54 -15.70 -5.82
C LEU A 128 14.57 -17.07 -6.49
N SER A 129 15.33 -18.03 -5.97
CA SER A 129 15.41 -19.39 -6.53
C SER A 129 14.14 -20.21 -6.32
N ALA A 130 13.50 -20.07 -5.17
CA ALA A 130 12.21 -20.71 -4.89
C ALA A 130 11.01 -19.94 -5.43
N GLY A 131 11.21 -18.72 -5.90
CA GLY A 131 10.14 -17.85 -6.41
C GLY A 131 9.13 -17.44 -5.31
N THR A 132 9.60 -17.14 -4.09
CA THR A 132 8.72 -16.83 -2.97
C THR A 132 9.15 -15.60 -2.20
N VAL A 133 8.17 -14.87 -1.67
CA VAL A 133 8.37 -13.84 -0.65
C VAL A 133 7.63 -14.27 0.62
N ARG A 134 8.35 -14.33 1.73
CA ARG A 134 7.81 -14.69 3.04
C ARG A 134 7.83 -13.48 3.98
N ALA A 135 6.80 -13.34 4.80
CA ALA A 135 6.73 -12.30 5.83
C ALA A 135 5.86 -12.78 7.01
N ALA A 136 6.01 -12.16 8.16
CA ALA A 136 5.04 -12.30 9.23
C ALA A 136 3.81 -11.44 8.90
N VAL A 137 2.61 -12.02 8.97
CA VAL A 137 1.34 -11.31 8.71
C VAL A 137 0.74 -10.89 10.03
N GLY A 138 0.68 -9.57 10.28
CA GLY A 138 0.28 -9.02 11.58
C GLY A 138 1.15 -9.56 12.71
N ALA A 139 0.55 -10.03 13.81
CA ALA A 139 1.26 -10.71 14.91
C ALA A 139 1.49 -12.20 14.65
N GLY A 140 1.04 -12.73 13.50
CA GLY A 140 1.10 -14.14 13.17
C GLY A 140 2.49 -14.63 12.75
N PRO A 141 2.60 -15.94 12.46
CA PRO A 141 3.84 -16.55 12.02
C PRO A 141 4.25 -16.09 10.61
N VAL A 142 5.52 -16.34 10.29
CA VAL A 142 6.05 -16.11 8.93
C VAL A 142 5.42 -17.09 7.95
N LYS A 143 4.77 -16.57 6.91
CA LYS A 143 4.13 -17.32 5.82
C LYS A 143 4.69 -16.88 4.48
N THR A 144 4.48 -17.67 3.43
CA THR A 144 4.64 -17.19 2.07
C THR A 144 3.50 -16.21 1.78
N VAL A 145 3.83 -14.96 1.48
CA VAL A 145 2.85 -13.89 1.22
C VAL A 145 2.69 -13.59 -0.26
N PHE A 146 3.78 -13.74 -1.03
CA PHE A 146 3.73 -13.62 -2.49
C PHE A 146 4.48 -14.77 -3.16
N ILE A 147 4.01 -15.11 -4.34
CA ILE A 147 4.71 -15.97 -5.31
C ILE A 147 5.29 -15.05 -6.38
N ILE A 148 6.56 -15.30 -6.77
CA ILE A 148 7.20 -14.66 -7.92
C ILE A 148 6.87 -15.53 -9.13
N THR A 149 5.87 -15.14 -9.91
CA THR A 149 5.30 -15.98 -10.97
C THR A 149 6.26 -16.24 -12.12
N ASN A 150 7.15 -15.29 -12.39
CA ASN A 150 8.17 -15.36 -13.44
C ASN A 150 9.58 -15.71 -12.92
N ALA A 151 9.71 -16.26 -11.71
CA ALA A 151 11.03 -16.53 -11.07
C ALA A 151 11.98 -17.36 -11.96
N LYS A 152 11.46 -18.33 -12.72
CA LYS A 152 12.27 -19.21 -13.60
C LYS A 152 12.92 -18.47 -14.78
N THR A 153 12.33 -17.37 -15.23
CA THR A 153 12.80 -16.56 -16.36
C THR A 153 13.59 -15.33 -15.91
N LEU A 154 13.52 -15.00 -14.64
CA LEU A 154 14.16 -13.82 -14.07
C LEU A 154 15.69 -13.98 -14.06
N LYS A 155 16.39 -13.15 -14.81
CA LYS A 155 17.85 -13.15 -14.93
C LYS A 155 18.44 -11.91 -14.26
N PRO A 156 19.55 -12.04 -13.52
CA PRO A 156 20.23 -10.87 -12.99
C PRO A 156 20.96 -10.09 -14.08
N VAL A 157 20.89 -8.79 -14.03
CA VAL A 157 21.77 -7.89 -14.75
C VAL A 157 22.89 -7.48 -13.79
N MET A 158 24.14 -7.79 -14.16
CA MET A 158 25.30 -7.43 -13.36
C MET A 158 25.67 -5.98 -13.61
N LYS A 159 25.84 -5.22 -12.53
CA LYS A 159 26.29 -3.84 -12.57
C LYS A 159 27.51 -3.67 -11.68
N LYS A 160 28.49 -2.91 -12.15
CA LYS A 160 29.65 -2.50 -11.36
C LYS A 160 29.63 -0.99 -11.24
N ASP A 161 29.64 -0.50 -10.01
CA ASP A 161 29.79 0.91 -9.74
C ASP A 161 31.30 1.30 -9.96
N ALA A 162 31.52 2.17 -10.91
CA ALA A 162 32.89 2.59 -11.28
C ALA A 162 33.56 3.41 -10.17
N SER A 163 32.78 4.10 -9.32
CA SER A 163 33.28 4.96 -8.25
C SER A 163 33.66 4.18 -7.00
N THR A 164 32.90 3.16 -6.65
CA THR A 164 33.12 2.36 -5.44
C THR A 164 33.74 1.00 -5.71
N GLY A 165 33.78 0.56 -6.98
CA GLY A 165 34.19 -0.79 -7.38
C GLY A 165 33.18 -1.89 -6.95
N THR A 166 32.05 -1.53 -6.30
CA THR A 166 31.06 -2.46 -5.81
C THR A 166 30.30 -3.09 -6.97
N SER A 167 30.17 -4.41 -6.96
CA SER A 167 29.36 -5.15 -7.93
C SER A 167 28.00 -5.48 -7.33
N THR A 168 26.94 -5.35 -8.13
CA THR A 168 25.58 -5.70 -7.76
C THR A 168 24.94 -6.60 -8.82
N ALA A 169 24.02 -7.47 -8.39
CA ALA A 169 23.12 -8.22 -9.26
C ALA A 169 21.71 -7.62 -9.14
N MET A 170 21.17 -7.13 -10.24
CA MET A 170 19.85 -6.56 -10.30
C MET A 170 18.89 -7.52 -10.99
N TYR A 171 17.85 -7.95 -10.27
CA TYR A 171 16.72 -8.73 -10.78
C TYR A 171 15.56 -7.76 -10.99
N ASP A 172 15.24 -7.48 -12.24
CA ASP A 172 14.19 -6.51 -12.58
C ASP A 172 12.93 -7.20 -13.10
N GLY A 173 11.77 -6.62 -12.76
CA GLY A 173 10.48 -7.11 -13.22
C GLY A 173 10.00 -8.41 -12.57
N ALA A 174 10.40 -8.70 -11.32
CA ALA A 174 9.84 -9.84 -10.58
C ALA A 174 8.34 -9.61 -10.34
N GLU A 175 7.48 -10.47 -10.88
CA GLU A 175 6.02 -10.38 -10.74
C GLU A 175 5.55 -11.02 -9.45
N LEU A 176 4.96 -10.22 -8.56
CA LEU A 176 4.48 -10.65 -7.24
C LEU A 176 2.97 -10.87 -7.29
N SER A 177 2.53 -12.11 -7.06
CA SER A 177 1.11 -12.46 -6.91
C SER A 177 0.81 -12.96 -5.50
N TRP A 178 -0.40 -12.72 -5.01
CA TRP A 178 -0.81 -13.20 -3.69
C TRP A 178 -0.68 -14.71 -3.58
N ALA A 179 0.00 -15.17 -2.55
CA ALA A 179 0.08 -16.60 -2.25
C ALA A 179 -1.28 -17.14 -1.77
N PRO A 180 -1.54 -18.46 -1.95
CA PRO A 180 -2.80 -19.06 -1.52
C PRO A 180 -3.14 -18.79 -0.05
N GLY A 181 -4.37 -18.36 0.23
CA GLY A 181 -4.91 -18.06 1.55
C GLY A 181 -4.46 -16.72 2.15
N ILE A 182 -3.62 -15.95 1.45
CA ILE A 182 -3.14 -14.66 1.96
C ILE A 182 -4.10 -13.52 1.60
N ALA A 183 -4.65 -13.49 0.39
CA ALA A 183 -5.58 -12.46 -0.01
C ALA A 183 -6.81 -12.43 0.92
N SER A 184 -7.39 -13.59 1.24
CA SER A 184 -8.47 -13.70 2.22
C SER A 184 -8.06 -13.23 3.61
N THR A 185 -6.87 -13.63 4.08
CA THR A 185 -6.33 -13.17 5.38
C THR A 185 -6.21 -11.64 5.44
N VAL A 186 -5.78 -11.00 4.34
CA VAL A 186 -5.68 -9.53 4.26
C VAL A 186 -7.06 -8.88 4.22
N VAL A 187 -7.98 -9.42 3.42
CA VAL A 187 -9.36 -8.94 3.31
C VAL A 187 -10.05 -8.95 4.68
N ASP A 188 -9.97 -10.07 5.40
CA ASP A 188 -10.56 -10.23 6.74
C ASP A 188 -9.89 -9.29 7.75
N GLY A 189 -8.56 -9.22 7.71
CA GLY A 189 -7.76 -8.36 8.58
C GLY A 189 -8.05 -6.87 8.40
N LEU A 190 -8.42 -6.44 7.21
CA LEU A 190 -8.80 -5.05 6.90
C LEU A 190 -10.32 -4.81 7.05
N GLY A 191 -11.13 -5.87 7.18
CA GLY A 191 -12.60 -5.76 7.19
C GLY A 191 -13.15 -5.32 5.83
N LEU A 192 -12.55 -5.77 4.74
CA LEU A 192 -13.01 -5.53 3.38
C LEU A 192 -14.07 -6.56 2.97
N PRO A 193 -14.92 -6.26 1.97
CA PRO A 193 -15.80 -7.25 1.38
C PRO A 193 -15.04 -8.46 0.83
N VAL A 194 -15.61 -9.65 0.98
CA VAL A 194 -15.05 -10.88 0.40
C VAL A 194 -14.85 -10.72 -1.11
N GLY A 195 -13.68 -11.12 -1.60
CA GLY A 195 -13.34 -11.00 -3.02
C GLY A 195 -12.69 -9.66 -3.42
N SER A 196 -12.50 -8.71 -2.48
CA SER A 196 -11.78 -7.46 -2.75
C SER A 196 -10.32 -7.69 -3.19
N LEU A 197 -9.70 -8.76 -2.69
CA LEU A 197 -8.43 -9.28 -3.16
C LEU A 197 -8.57 -10.78 -3.44
N VAL A 198 -7.84 -11.30 -4.40
CA VAL A 198 -7.94 -12.69 -4.84
C VAL A 198 -6.56 -13.34 -4.82
N ASP A 199 -6.48 -14.57 -4.28
CA ASP A 199 -5.26 -15.38 -4.31
C ASP A 199 -4.81 -15.60 -5.78
N GLY A 200 -3.52 -15.52 -6.01
CA GLY A 200 -2.94 -15.62 -7.35
C GLY A 200 -3.04 -14.36 -8.20
N SER A 201 -3.86 -13.36 -7.82
CA SER A 201 -3.86 -12.08 -8.53
C SER A 201 -2.55 -11.33 -8.31
N GLN A 202 -2.10 -10.62 -9.34
CA GLN A 202 -0.88 -9.83 -9.27
C GLN A 202 -1.09 -8.64 -8.33
N PHE A 203 -0.15 -8.47 -7.41
CA PHE A 203 -0.10 -7.33 -6.49
C PHE A 203 0.83 -6.23 -6.99
N ALA A 204 2.03 -6.63 -7.45
CA ALA A 204 3.12 -5.71 -7.74
C ALA A 204 4.14 -6.31 -8.72
N THR A 205 5.04 -5.45 -9.16
CA THR A 205 6.34 -5.87 -9.69
C THR A 205 7.45 -5.44 -8.72
N ALA A 206 8.57 -6.17 -8.72
CA ALA A 206 9.70 -5.81 -7.87
C ALA A 206 11.01 -5.81 -8.66
N THR A 207 11.87 -4.86 -8.30
CA THR A 207 13.29 -4.83 -8.67
C THR A 207 14.11 -5.11 -7.42
N VAL A 208 14.94 -6.15 -7.45
CA VAL A 208 15.78 -6.58 -6.32
C VAL A 208 17.24 -6.35 -6.70
N THR A 209 17.92 -5.42 -6.05
CA THR A 209 19.35 -5.12 -6.28
C THR A 209 20.15 -5.62 -5.10
N VAL A 210 20.91 -6.70 -5.29
CA VAL A 210 21.72 -7.33 -4.23
C VAL A 210 23.18 -7.02 -4.41
N PRO A 211 23.91 -6.69 -3.32
CA PRO A 211 25.36 -6.55 -3.38
C PRO A 211 25.99 -7.93 -3.59
N LEU A 212 27.02 -7.99 -4.44
CA LEU A 212 27.85 -9.17 -4.59
C LEU A 212 29.01 -9.07 -3.61
N ALA A 213 29.36 -10.19 -2.98
CA ALA A 213 30.56 -10.24 -2.17
C ALA A 213 31.78 -9.96 -3.06
N SER A 214 32.60 -9.00 -2.63
CA SER A 214 33.93 -8.72 -3.19
C SER A 214 34.88 -9.86 -2.86
#